data_02c95bc198bc16b317d5d48227d52b0a
#
_entry.id   02c95bc198bc16b317d5d48227d52b0a
#
_cell.length_a   1.000
_cell.length_b   1.000
_cell.length_c   1.000
_cell.angle_alpha   90.00
_cell.angle_beta   90.00
_cell.angle_gamma   90.00
#
_symmetry.space_group_name_H-M   'P 1'
#
loop_
_entity.id
_entity.type
_entity.pdbx_description
1 polymer ?
#
loop_
_entity_poly.entity_id
_entity_poly.type
_entity_poly.pdbx_seq_one_letter_code
_entity_poly.pdbx_strand_id
1 'polypeptide(L)'
;VTGALDIERALAEGVKAFEPGLLARAHRGFLYIDEVNLLEDHLVDLLLDVAASGENVVEREGISIRHPARFVLIGSGNPEEGELRPQLTDRFGLAVEVRTPKDLPTRIEVVRRRDAFERDPKRFVAAWAKQEAATRRQLLAARRLLPRVQVPDDALEAATKLCLALGTDGLRGELTLMRTARALAAFEGERVVTVAHLRRIAAPALRHRLRRDPLDEAVAGTRVERALAEVLPP
;
A
#
# COMPACT_ATOMS: atom_id res chain seq x y z
N VAL A 1 17.43 -9.11 -6.55
CA VAL A 1 16.16 -8.41 -6.58
C VAL A 1 15.77 -8.02 -8.01
N THR A 2 16.61 -7.31 -8.72
CA THR A 2 16.35 -6.80 -10.08
C THR A 2 16.46 -7.85 -11.17
N GLY A 3 17.12 -8.97 -10.92
CA GLY A 3 17.51 -9.98 -11.88
C GLY A 3 18.98 -9.92 -12.24
N ALA A 4 19.47 -10.92 -12.95
CA ALA A 4 20.83 -11.04 -13.41
C ALA A 4 20.89 -11.21 -14.92
N LEU A 5 22.03 -10.85 -15.52
CA LEU A 5 22.38 -11.23 -16.88
C LEU A 5 23.16 -12.53 -16.80
N ASP A 6 22.70 -13.54 -17.53
CA ASP A 6 23.46 -14.77 -17.74
C ASP A 6 24.52 -14.51 -18.81
N ILE A 7 25.70 -14.08 -18.35
CA ILE A 7 26.82 -13.69 -19.21
C ILE A 7 27.35 -14.92 -19.95
N GLU A 8 27.36 -16.10 -19.34
CA GLU A 8 27.84 -17.33 -19.99
C GLU A 8 26.97 -17.71 -21.19
N ARG A 9 25.66 -17.65 -21.03
CA ARG A 9 24.72 -17.88 -22.13
C ARG A 9 24.76 -16.77 -23.19
N ALA A 10 24.94 -15.52 -22.76
CA ALA A 10 25.05 -14.40 -23.68
C ALA A 10 26.29 -14.54 -24.58
N LEU A 11 27.44 -15.02 -24.03
CA LEU A 11 28.68 -15.25 -24.77
C LEU A 11 28.63 -16.52 -25.62
N ALA A 12 27.99 -17.59 -25.12
CA ALA A 12 27.96 -18.88 -25.81
C ALA A 12 26.91 -18.91 -26.96
N GLU A 13 25.77 -18.29 -26.77
CA GLU A 13 24.65 -18.37 -27.70
C GLU A 13 24.39 -17.07 -28.48
N GLY A 14 25.10 -15.97 -28.17
CA GLY A 14 24.88 -14.64 -28.77
C GLY A 14 23.50 -14.03 -28.43
N VAL A 15 22.80 -14.61 -27.43
CA VAL A 15 21.46 -14.22 -27.02
C VAL A 15 21.55 -13.52 -25.67
N LYS A 16 20.89 -12.36 -25.54
CA LYS A 16 20.75 -11.67 -24.24
C LYS A 16 19.90 -12.51 -23.28
N ALA A 17 20.54 -13.39 -22.50
CA ALA A 17 19.85 -14.21 -21.52
C ALA A 17 19.66 -13.39 -20.22
N PHE A 18 18.42 -13.09 -19.87
CA PHE A 18 18.04 -12.43 -18.64
C PHE A 18 17.47 -13.45 -17.64
N GLU A 19 18.03 -13.50 -16.47
CA GLU A 19 17.50 -14.28 -15.36
C GLU A 19 16.54 -13.42 -14.53
N PRO A 20 15.22 -13.72 -14.52
CA PRO A 20 14.24 -12.89 -13.85
C PRO A 20 14.42 -12.87 -12.33
N GLY A 21 14.64 -11.68 -11.75
CA GLY A 21 14.68 -11.45 -10.31
C GLY A 21 13.30 -11.39 -9.66
N LEU A 22 13.27 -11.00 -8.38
CA LEU A 22 12.04 -10.90 -7.60
C LEU A 22 11.02 -9.93 -8.21
N LEU A 23 11.48 -8.79 -8.76
CA LEU A 23 10.60 -7.78 -9.36
C LEU A 23 9.86 -8.32 -10.60
N ALA A 24 10.55 -9.08 -11.45
CA ALA A 24 9.91 -9.73 -12.60
C ALA A 24 8.89 -10.78 -12.16
N ARG A 25 9.24 -11.58 -11.15
CA ARG A 25 8.35 -12.63 -10.60
C ARG A 25 7.13 -12.07 -9.89
N ALA A 26 7.23 -10.87 -9.29
CA ALA A 26 6.12 -10.19 -8.63
C ALA A 26 5.14 -9.53 -9.62
N HIS A 27 5.47 -9.49 -10.93
CA HIS A 27 4.64 -8.83 -11.94
C HIS A 27 3.17 -9.30 -11.88
N ARG A 28 2.23 -8.34 -11.78
CA ARG A 28 0.78 -8.54 -11.62
C ARG A 28 0.35 -9.23 -10.31
N GLY A 29 1.24 -9.26 -9.32
CA GLY A 29 1.02 -9.83 -8.00
C GLY A 29 1.34 -8.84 -6.88
N PHE A 30 1.81 -9.39 -5.78
CA PHE A 30 2.22 -8.66 -4.59
C PHE A 30 3.70 -8.96 -4.30
N LEU A 31 4.42 -7.92 -3.87
CA LEU A 31 5.74 -8.04 -3.28
C LEU A 31 5.64 -7.62 -1.82
N TYR A 32 5.78 -8.57 -0.92
CA TYR A 32 5.81 -8.32 0.52
C TYR A 32 7.26 -8.26 1.00
N ILE A 33 7.56 -7.23 1.77
CA ILE A 33 8.87 -7.02 2.39
C ILE A 33 8.65 -6.88 3.89
N ASP A 34 9.18 -7.83 4.64
CA ASP A 34 9.20 -7.73 6.08
C ASP A 34 10.31 -6.81 6.52
N GLU A 35 10.04 -5.98 7.54
CA GLU A 35 11.00 -5.05 8.10
C GLU A 35 11.65 -4.14 7.04
N VAL A 36 10.83 -3.52 6.19
CA VAL A 36 11.30 -2.65 5.11
C VAL A 36 12.16 -1.47 5.61
N ASN A 37 12.00 -1.09 6.89
CA ASN A 37 12.79 -0.08 7.58
C ASN A 37 14.26 -0.49 7.82
N LEU A 38 14.58 -1.78 7.75
CA LEU A 38 15.95 -2.30 7.88
C LEU A 38 16.68 -2.42 6.55
N LEU A 39 15.99 -2.24 5.44
CA LEU A 39 16.63 -2.22 4.12
C LEU A 39 17.44 -0.94 3.93
N GLU A 40 18.53 -1.05 3.17
CA GLU A 40 19.26 0.13 2.73
C GLU A 40 18.38 1.04 1.86
N ASP A 41 18.47 2.35 2.08
CA ASP A 41 17.62 3.35 1.44
C ASP A 41 17.58 3.22 -0.09
N HIS A 42 18.70 2.93 -0.72
CA HIS A 42 18.76 2.78 -2.18
C HIS A 42 17.98 1.58 -2.71
N LEU A 43 17.82 0.51 -1.90
CA LEU A 43 16.95 -0.62 -2.25
C LEU A 43 15.49 -0.27 -2.11
N VAL A 44 15.14 0.48 -1.06
CA VAL A 44 13.76 0.97 -0.87
C VAL A 44 13.39 1.93 -2.00
N ASP A 45 14.27 2.87 -2.36
CA ASP A 45 14.08 3.78 -3.49
C ASP A 45 13.83 3.02 -4.80
N LEU A 46 14.68 2.05 -5.10
CA LEU A 46 14.54 1.21 -6.30
C LEU A 46 13.16 0.51 -6.33
N LEU A 47 12.76 -0.10 -5.21
CA LEU A 47 11.49 -0.82 -5.10
C LEU A 47 10.28 0.11 -5.31
N LEU A 48 10.35 1.31 -4.73
CA LEU A 48 9.30 2.32 -4.85
C LEU A 48 9.24 2.89 -6.27
N ASP A 49 10.40 3.12 -6.92
CA ASP A 49 10.46 3.58 -8.31
C ASP A 49 9.86 2.57 -9.28
N VAL A 50 10.24 1.30 -9.14
CA VAL A 50 9.69 0.21 -9.97
C VAL A 50 8.20 0.00 -9.70
N ALA A 51 7.76 0.05 -8.43
CA ALA A 51 6.34 -0.04 -8.10
C ALA A 51 5.52 1.12 -8.69
N ALA A 52 6.10 2.33 -8.77
CA ALA A 52 5.44 3.50 -9.34
C ALA A 52 5.43 3.48 -10.87
N SER A 53 6.54 3.14 -11.52
CA SER A 53 6.67 3.11 -12.98
C SER A 53 6.00 1.88 -13.61
N GLY A 54 6.01 0.75 -12.90
CA GLY A 54 5.55 -0.54 -13.39
C GLY A 54 6.54 -1.23 -14.33
N GLU A 55 7.78 -0.71 -14.41
CA GLU A 55 8.85 -1.26 -15.23
C GLU A 55 10.15 -1.31 -14.42
N ASN A 56 10.93 -2.36 -14.64
CA ASN A 56 12.29 -2.47 -14.11
C ASN A 56 13.29 -2.40 -15.26
N VAL A 57 14.35 -1.60 -15.07
CA VAL A 57 15.46 -1.46 -16.00
C VAL A 57 16.71 -2.03 -15.35
N VAL A 58 17.31 -3.02 -15.96
CA VAL A 58 18.55 -3.63 -15.51
C VAL A 58 19.66 -3.24 -16.48
N GLU A 59 20.64 -2.48 -16.00
CA GLU A 59 21.79 -2.06 -16.79
C GLU A 59 23.07 -2.67 -16.19
N ARG A 60 23.76 -3.48 -16.97
CA ARG A 60 25.06 -4.06 -16.60
C ARG A 60 25.93 -4.20 -17.85
N GLU A 61 27.20 -3.83 -17.75
CA GLU A 61 28.23 -4.02 -18.77
C GLU A 61 27.81 -3.57 -20.19
N GLY A 62 27.11 -2.41 -20.26
CA GLY A 62 26.61 -1.85 -21.52
C GLY A 62 25.36 -2.52 -22.08
N ILE A 63 24.77 -3.49 -21.38
CA ILE A 63 23.54 -4.13 -21.74
C ILE A 63 22.40 -3.54 -20.89
N SER A 64 21.35 -3.02 -21.54
CA SER A 64 20.14 -2.54 -20.89
C SER A 64 18.96 -3.45 -21.24
N ILE A 65 18.28 -3.98 -20.22
CA ILE A 65 17.08 -4.80 -20.37
C ILE A 65 15.95 -4.15 -19.59
N ARG A 66 14.80 -4.00 -20.26
CA ARG A 66 13.56 -3.53 -19.65
C ARG A 66 12.55 -4.68 -19.60
N HIS A 67 11.87 -4.81 -18.45
CA HIS A 67 10.79 -5.76 -18.33
C HIS A 67 9.64 -5.17 -17.46
N PRO A 68 8.39 -5.59 -17.71
CA PRO A 68 7.25 -5.19 -16.88
C PRO A 68 7.41 -5.69 -15.44
N ALA A 69 7.16 -4.81 -14.48
CA ALA A 69 7.22 -5.10 -13.05
C ALA A 69 6.10 -4.38 -12.30
N ARG A 70 4.85 -4.54 -12.74
CA ARG A 70 3.66 -3.98 -12.09
C ARG A 70 3.24 -4.87 -10.94
N PHE A 71 3.48 -4.45 -9.72
CA PHE A 71 3.09 -5.18 -8.51
C PHE A 71 2.58 -4.20 -7.45
N VAL A 72 1.92 -4.74 -6.43
CA VAL A 72 1.59 -4.00 -5.21
C VAL A 72 2.70 -4.26 -4.20
N LEU A 73 3.41 -3.20 -3.80
CA LEU A 73 4.42 -3.27 -2.75
C LEU A 73 3.74 -3.18 -1.39
N ILE A 74 4.01 -4.15 -0.53
CA ILE A 74 3.57 -4.18 0.87
C ILE A 74 4.82 -4.27 1.74
N GLY A 75 5.03 -3.28 2.61
CA GLY A 75 6.12 -3.29 3.59
C GLY A 75 5.56 -3.35 5.00
N SER A 76 6.11 -4.21 5.85
CA SER A 76 5.98 -4.09 7.30
C SER A 76 7.19 -3.36 7.86
N GLY A 77 7.06 -2.78 9.04
CA GLY A 77 8.17 -2.16 9.76
C GLY A 77 7.84 -1.98 11.23
N ASN A 78 8.85 -2.12 12.07
CA ASN A 78 8.78 -1.83 13.49
C ASN A 78 9.50 -0.50 13.75
N PRO A 79 8.78 0.57 14.16
CA PRO A 79 9.40 1.86 14.44
C PRO A 79 10.45 1.83 15.57
N GLU A 80 10.40 0.82 16.46
CA GLU A 80 11.37 0.65 17.53
C GLU A 80 12.75 0.22 17.02
N GLU A 81 12.80 -0.45 15.85
CA GLU A 81 14.03 -0.93 15.21
C GLU A 81 14.61 0.06 14.21
N GLY A 82 13.90 1.14 13.95
CA GLY A 82 14.29 2.20 13.02
C GLY A 82 13.11 2.68 12.20
N GLU A 83 13.17 3.92 11.76
CA GLU A 83 12.13 4.52 10.93
C GLU A 83 12.64 4.72 9.50
N LEU A 84 11.76 4.49 8.54
CA LEU A 84 12.01 4.92 7.16
C LEU A 84 12.15 6.44 7.12
N ARG A 85 13.06 6.93 6.29
CA ARG A 85 13.18 8.37 6.04
C ARG A 85 11.86 8.93 5.55
N PRO A 86 11.49 10.16 5.95
CA PRO A 86 10.22 10.77 5.55
C PRO A 86 10.00 10.80 4.04
N GLN A 87 11.07 10.99 3.25
CA GLN A 87 11.02 10.99 1.79
C GLN A 87 10.62 9.63 1.21
N LEU A 88 11.05 8.52 1.83
CA LEU A 88 10.67 7.17 1.43
C LEU A 88 9.26 6.85 1.90
N THR A 89 8.93 7.20 3.14
CA THR A 89 7.61 6.99 3.72
C THR A 89 6.51 7.70 2.91
N ASP A 90 6.76 8.94 2.46
CA ASP A 90 5.81 9.70 1.62
C ASP A 90 5.52 9.04 0.26
N ARG A 91 6.39 8.18 -0.23
CA ARG A 91 6.19 7.47 -1.51
C ARG A 91 5.26 6.28 -1.41
N PHE A 92 5.04 5.72 -0.19
CA PHE A 92 3.99 4.74 0.02
C PHE A 92 2.61 5.39 -0.13
N GLY A 93 1.68 4.69 -0.78
CA GLY A 93 0.32 5.21 -0.95
C GLY A 93 -0.45 5.25 0.36
N LEU A 94 -0.41 4.18 1.12
CA LEU A 94 -1.14 4.01 2.37
C LEU A 94 -0.19 3.54 3.48
N ALA A 95 -0.45 4.00 4.69
CA ALA A 95 0.20 3.50 5.90
C ALA A 95 -0.83 3.22 6.98
N VAL A 96 -0.73 2.07 7.62
CA VAL A 96 -1.59 1.66 8.71
C VAL A 96 -0.75 1.31 9.93
N GLU A 97 -1.23 1.71 11.09
CA GLU A 97 -0.62 1.33 12.35
C GLU A 97 -1.32 0.09 12.89
N VAL A 98 -0.56 -0.97 13.07
CA VAL A 98 -1.06 -2.23 13.60
C VAL A 98 -0.74 -2.30 15.08
N ARG A 99 -1.77 -2.34 15.91
CA ARG A 99 -1.63 -2.46 17.36
C ARG A 99 -2.29 -3.73 17.86
N THR A 100 -1.75 -4.29 18.93
CA THR A 100 -2.41 -5.40 19.62
C THR A 100 -3.78 -4.97 20.14
N PRO A 101 -4.87 -5.71 19.85
CA PRO A 101 -6.19 -5.41 20.39
C PRO A 101 -6.17 -5.28 21.90
N LYS A 102 -6.84 -4.26 22.45
CA LYS A 102 -6.91 -4.05 23.91
C LYS A 102 -8.12 -4.73 24.54
N ASP A 103 -9.15 -5.00 23.76
CA ASP A 103 -10.35 -5.67 24.25
C ASP A 103 -10.13 -7.18 24.38
N LEU A 104 -10.62 -7.74 25.48
CA LEU A 104 -10.43 -9.14 25.84
C LEU A 104 -11.07 -10.11 24.84
N PRO A 105 -12.31 -9.90 24.35
CA PRO A 105 -12.96 -10.81 23.40
C PRO A 105 -12.14 -10.96 22.10
N THR A 106 -11.68 -9.86 21.49
CA THR A 106 -10.86 -9.90 20.28
C THR A 106 -9.54 -10.61 20.51
N ARG A 107 -8.87 -10.38 21.64
CA ARG A 107 -7.62 -11.07 21.96
C ARG A 107 -7.81 -12.58 22.08
N ILE A 108 -8.86 -13.03 22.80
CA ILE A 108 -9.20 -14.45 22.93
C ILE A 108 -9.45 -15.07 21.53
N GLU A 109 -10.17 -14.35 20.66
CA GLU A 109 -10.48 -14.87 19.33
C GLU A 109 -9.22 -14.95 18.44
N VAL A 110 -8.29 -14.01 18.52
CA VAL A 110 -6.99 -14.08 17.82
C VAL A 110 -6.21 -15.32 18.25
N VAL A 111 -6.10 -15.55 19.58
CA VAL A 111 -5.39 -16.71 20.12
C VAL A 111 -6.06 -18.03 19.69
N ARG A 112 -7.40 -18.10 19.79
CA ARG A 112 -8.18 -19.27 19.37
C ARG A 112 -7.99 -19.62 17.90
N ARG A 113 -8.02 -18.60 17.00
CA ARG A 113 -7.82 -18.82 15.57
C ARG A 113 -6.39 -19.27 15.27
N ARG A 114 -5.41 -18.70 15.95
CA ARG A 114 -4.02 -19.09 15.78
C ARG A 114 -3.78 -20.53 16.21
N ASP A 115 -4.25 -20.93 17.39
CA ASP A 115 -4.18 -22.31 17.90
C ASP A 115 -4.88 -23.29 16.97
N ALA A 116 -6.08 -22.95 16.49
CA ALA A 116 -6.81 -23.80 15.54
C ALA A 116 -6.06 -23.99 14.20
N PHE A 117 -5.41 -22.93 13.70
CA PHE A 117 -4.58 -23.01 12.51
C PHE A 117 -3.34 -23.88 12.72
N GLU A 118 -2.65 -23.74 13.85
CA GLU A 118 -1.45 -24.52 14.17
C GLU A 118 -1.75 -26.02 14.33
N ARG A 119 -2.91 -26.37 14.89
CA ARG A 119 -3.32 -27.77 15.07
C ARG A 119 -3.69 -28.46 13.76
N ASP A 120 -4.43 -27.79 12.88
CA ASP A 120 -4.85 -28.36 11.59
C ASP A 120 -5.05 -27.24 10.55
N PRO A 121 -3.97 -26.82 9.86
CA PRO A 121 -4.04 -25.78 8.84
C PRO A 121 -5.03 -26.07 7.72
N LYS A 122 -5.13 -27.34 7.30
CA LYS A 122 -6.02 -27.73 6.19
C LYS A 122 -7.48 -27.58 6.58
N ARG A 123 -7.85 -28.06 7.75
CA ARG A 123 -9.22 -27.93 8.28
C ARG A 123 -9.58 -26.46 8.52
N PHE A 124 -8.64 -25.68 9.07
CA PHE A 124 -8.85 -24.26 9.30
C PHE A 124 -9.11 -23.51 7.98
N VAL A 125 -8.28 -23.70 6.98
CA VAL A 125 -8.46 -23.08 5.65
C VAL A 125 -9.80 -23.50 5.03
N ALA A 126 -10.16 -24.78 5.11
CA ALA A 126 -11.43 -25.27 4.59
C ALA A 126 -12.64 -24.63 5.29
N ALA A 127 -12.56 -24.39 6.60
CA ALA A 127 -13.62 -23.71 7.36
C ALA A 127 -13.85 -22.25 6.91
N TRP A 128 -12.80 -21.57 6.44
CA TRP A 128 -12.86 -20.19 5.96
C TRP A 128 -13.11 -20.04 4.45
N ALA A 129 -13.13 -21.14 3.71
CA ALA A 129 -13.23 -21.11 2.23
C ALA A 129 -14.44 -20.34 1.70
N LYS A 130 -15.58 -20.36 2.39
CA LYS A 130 -16.79 -19.61 2.00
C LYS A 130 -16.59 -18.10 2.13
N GLN A 131 -15.98 -17.64 3.22
CA GLN A 131 -15.68 -16.23 3.47
C GLN A 131 -14.63 -15.72 2.48
N GLU A 132 -13.58 -16.49 2.24
CA GLU A 132 -12.55 -16.21 1.23
C GLU A 132 -13.16 -16.05 -0.16
N ALA A 133 -14.03 -16.99 -0.56
CA ALA A 133 -14.72 -16.93 -1.84
C ALA A 133 -15.65 -15.71 -1.94
N ALA A 134 -16.29 -15.28 -0.84
CA ALA A 134 -17.11 -14.06 -0.81
C ALA A 134 -16.26 -12.82 -1.01
N THR A 135 -15.16 -12.67 -0.26
CA THR A 135 -14.21 -11.56 -0.39
C THR A 135 -13.62 -11.48 -1.80
N ARG A 136 -13.24 -12.63 -2.37
CA ARG A 136 -12.74 -12.71 -3.75
C ARG A 136 -13.77 -12.21 -4.77
N ARG A 137 -15.04 -12.60 -4.63
CA ARG A 137 -16.12 -12.12 -5.52
C ARG A 137 -16.31 -10.61 -5.39
N GLN A 138 -16.29 -10.08 -4.17
CA GLN A 138 -16.40 -8.64 -3.91
C GLN A 138 -15.24 -7.88 -4.57
N LEU A 139 -14.00 -8.34 -4.41
CA LEU A 139 -12.81 -7.74 -5.04
C LEU A 139 -12.90 -7.77 -6.57
N LEU A 140 -13.36 -8.87 -7.16
CA LEU A 140 -13.54 -8.96 -8.61
C LEU A 140 -14.64 -8.02 -9.13
N ALA A 141 -15.73 -7.87 -8.38
CA ALA A 141 -16.77 -6.90 -8.70
C ALA A 141 -16.25 -5.46 -8.60
N ALA A 142 -15.52 -5.13 -7.53
CA ALA A 142 -14.89 -3.84 -7.32
C ALA A 142 -13.93 -3.47 -8.47
N ARG A 143 -13.08 -4.40 -8.91
CA ARG A 143 -12.16 -4.18 -10.04
C ARG A 143 -12.88 -3.85 -11.34
N ARG A 144 -14.06 -4.45 -11.58
CA ARG A 144 -14.89 -4.15 -12.77
C ARG A 144 -15.60 -2.81 -12.65
N LEU A 145 -15.96 -2.41 -11.43
CA LEU A 145 -16.67 -1.16 -11.15
C LEU A 145 -15.72 0.04 -11.13
N LEU A 146 -14.49 -0.12 -10.62
CA LEU A 146 -13.51 0.94 -10.39
C LEU A 146 -13.35 1.95 -11.54
N PRO A 147 -13.26 1.55 -12.84
CA PRO A 147 -13.14 2.51 -13.93
C PRO A 147 -14.37 3.39 -14.14
N ARG A 148 -15.50 3.03 -13.54
CA ARG A 148 -16.79 3.73 -13.68
C ARG A 148 -17.15 4.58 -12.46
N VAL A 149 -16.32 4.52 -11.41
CA VAL A 149 -16.55 5.32 -10.19
C VAL A 149 -16.20 6.77 -10.48
N GLN A 150 -17.18 7.64 -10.29
CA GLN A 150 -17.04 9.09 -10.45
C GLN A 150 -16.58 9.74 -9.15
N VAL A 151 -15.84 10.82 -9.31
CA VAL A 151 -15.42 11.69 -8.21
C VAL A 151 -16.05 13.04 -8.47
N PRO A 152 -17.11 13.41 -7.75
CA PRO A 152 -17.75 14.70 -7.92
C PRO A 152 -16.88 15.83 -7.34
N ASP A 153 -17.15 17.06 -7.79
CA ASP A 153 -16.34 18.22 -7.44
C ASP A 153 -16.35 18.55 -5.95
N ASP A 154 -17.46 18.29 -5.25
CA ASP A 154 -17.56 18.45 -3.80
C ASP A 154 -16.62 17.48 -3.03
N ALA A 155 -16.48 16.26 -3.49
CA ALA A 155 -15.53 15.31 -2.92
C ALA A 155 -14.06 15.73 -3.20
N LEU A 156 -13.79 16.27 -4.39
CA LEU A 156 -12.47 16.79 -4.73
C LEU A 156 -12.14 18.02 -3.87
N GLU A 157 -13.08 18.96 -3.73
CA GLU A 157 -12.94 20.13 -2.87
C GLU A 157 -12.69 19.74 -1.40
N ALA A 158 -13.46 18.76 -0.89
CA ALA A 158 -13.32 18.22 0.46
C ALA A 158 -11.92 17.62 0.67
N ALA A 159 -11.43 16.81 -0.27
CA ALA A 159 -10.08 16.24 -0.21
C ALA A 159 -8.99 17.31 -0.20
N THR A 160 -9.14 18.33 -1.04
CA THR A 160 -8.18 19.45 -1.13
C THR A 160 -8.18 20.29 0.16
N LYS A 161 -9.35 20.64 0.68
CA LYS A 161 -9.47 21.37 1.96
C LYS A 161 -8.80 20.60 3.11
N LEU A 162 -8.97 19.28 3.16
CA LEU A 162 -8.36 18.44 4.18
C LEU A 162 -6.82 18.45 4.05
N CYS A 163 -6.29 18.32 2.86
CA CYS A 163 -4.84 18.35 2.62
C CYS A 163 -4.24 19.72 2.96
N LEU A 164 -4.92 20.82 2.62
CA LEU A 164 -4.51 22.20 2.98
C LEU A 164 -4.50 22.39 4.50
N ALA A 165 -5.56 21.96 5.21
CA ALA A 165 -5.65 22.06 6.66
C ALA A 165 -4.55 21.26 7.37
N LEU A 166 -4.11 20.14 6.80
CA LEU A 166 -3.04 19.29 7.31
C LEU A 166 -1.63 19.76 6.91
N GLY A 167 -1.52 20.71 5.98
CA GLY A 167 -0.22 21.21 5.49
C GLY A 167 0.59 20.14 4.75
N THR A 168 -0.06 19.29 3.96
CA THR A 168 0.63 18.30 3.14
C THR A 168 1.38 18.95 1.99
N ASP A 169 2.58 18.45 1.70
CA ASP A 169 3.38 18.98 0.60
C ASP A 169 2.96 18.39 -0.77
N GLY A 170 2.85 19.24 -1.78
CA GLY A 170 2.51 18.85 -3.15
C GLY A 170 1.10 18.27 -3.27
N LEU A 171 0.80 17.62 -4.38
CA LEU A 171 -0.53 17.06 -4.70
C LEU A 171 -0.63 15.53 -4.46
N ARG A 172 0.40 14.92 -3.87
CA ARG A 172 0.41 13.47 -3.66
C ARG A 172 -0.65 13.02 -2.64
N GLY A 173 -0.92 13.87 -1.64
CA GLY A 173 -1.96 13.64 -0.63
C GLY A 173 -3.34 13.53 -1.28
N GLU A 174 -3.75 14.53 -2.03
CA GLU A 174 -5.03 14.61 -2.74
C GLU A 174 -5.20 13.45 -3.72
N LEU A 175 -4.18 13.20 -4.55
CA LEU A 175 -4.20 12.09 -5.52
C LEU A 175 -4.35 10.73 -4.84
N THR A 176 -3.70 10.53 -3.69
CA THR A 176 -3.82 9.29 -2.92
C THR A 176 -5.20 9.16 -2.31
N LEU A 177 -5.72 10.22 -1.68
CA LEU A 177 -7.09 10.25 -1.16
C LEU A 177 -8.10 9.88 -2.25
N MET A 178 -8.03 10.55 -3.40
CA MET A 178 -8.97 10.32 -4.50
C MET A 178 -8.90 8.91 -5.06
N ARG A 179 -7.69 8.38 -5.27
CA ARG A 179 -7.50 7.00 -5.75
C ARG A 179 -8.04 5.97 -4.76
N THR A 180 -7.77 6.18 -3.46
CA THR A 180 -8.20 5.27 -2.40
C THR A 180 -9.71 5.36 -2.18
N ALA A 181 -10.29 6.55 -2.20
CA ALA A 181 -11.75 6.75 -2.09
C ALA A 181 -12.49 6.07 -3.25
N ARG A 182 -11.99 6.21 -4.48
CA ARG A 182 -12.54 5.48 -5.64
C ARG A 182 -12.47 3.97 -5.47
N ALA A 183 -11.35 3.47 -4.94
CA ALA A 183 -11.19 2.04 -4.69
C ALA A 183 -12.15 1.55 -3.60
N LEU A 184 -12.34 2.33 -2.53
CA LEU A 184 -13.28 2.03 -1.45
C LEU A 184 -14.73 2.04 -1.95
N ALA A 185 -15.15 3.09 -2.66
CA ALA A 185 -16.49 3.16 -3.26
C ALA A 185 -16.75 1.95 -4.18
N ALA A 186 -15.79 1.60 -5.04
CA ALA A 186 -15.91 0.42 -5.88
C ALA A 186 -16.04 -0.88 -5.07
N PHE A 187 -15.31 -1.01 -3.95
CA PHE A 187 -15.35 -2.17 -3.07
C PHE A 187 -16.70 -2.29 -2.35
N GLU A 188 -17.34 -1.18 -2.04
CA GLU A 188 -18.68 -1.12 -1.46
C GLU A 188 -19.82 -1.21 -2.49
N GLY A 189 -19.46 -1.26 -3.79
CA GLY A 189 -20.42 -1.37 -4.88
C GLY A 189 -21.02 -0.02 -5.31
N GLU A 190 -20.44 1.08 -4.84
CA GLU A 190 -20.91 2.43 -5.13
C GLU A 190 -20.21 3.03 -6.36
N ARG A 191 -20.93 3.86 -7.10
CA ARG A 191 -20.45 4.48 -8.34
C ARG A 191 -19.96 5.92 -8.17
N VAL A 192 -20.15 6.48 -6.98
CA VAL A 192 -19.81 7.87 -6.69
C VAL A 192 -19.04 7.93 -5.37
N VAL A 193 -17.95 8.66 -5.38
CA VAL A 193 -17.19 8.94 -4.15
C VAL A 193 -17.97 9.96 -3.31
N THR A 194 -18.07 9.70 -2.01
CA THR A 194 -18.71 10.58 -1.04
C THR A 194 -17.71 11.05 0.01
N VAL A 195 -18.07 12.07 0.78
CA VAL A 195 -17.29 12.53 1.94
C VAL A 195 -17.05 11.39 2.95
N ALA A 196 -18.03 10.48 3.11
CA ALA A 196 -17.90 9.34 4.01
C ALA A 196 -16.73 8.41 3.60
N HIS A 197 -16.52 8.19 2.30
CA HIS A 197 -15.36 7.45 1.81
C HIS A 197 -14.05 8.17 2.18
N LEU A 198 -13.98 9.49 1.97
CA LEU A 198 -12.79 10.29 2.30
C LEU A 198 -12.45 10.21 3.79
N ARG A 199 -13.46 10.34 4.66
CA ARG A 199 -13.26 10.23 6.12
C ARG A 199 -12.63 8.91 6.52
N ARG A 200 -13.10 7.80 5.95
CA ARG A 200 -12.60 6.46 6.30
C ARG A 200 -11.17 6.20 5.86
N ILE A 201 -10.73 6.81 4.76
CA ILE A 201 -9.39 6.56 4.23
C ILE A 201 -8.39 7.68 4.52
N ALA A 202 -8.81 8.78 5.12
CA ALA A 202 -7.95 9.93 5.37
C ALA A 202 -6.74 9.57 6.24
N ALA A 203 -6.95 8.88 7.37
CA ALA A 203 -5.86 8.52 8.26
C ALA A 203 -4.82 7.60 7.58
N PRO A 204 -5.17 6.47 6.96
CA PRO A 204 -4.18 5.65 6.26
C PRO A 204 -3.53 6.35 5.06
N ALA A 205 -4.20 7.31 4.41
CA ALA A 205 -3.64 8.01 3.25
C ALA A 205 -2.73 9.18 3.62
N LEU A 206 -2.96 9.85 4.77
CA LEU A 206 -2.31 11.11 5.09
C LEU A 206 -1.38 11.10 6.30
N ARG A 207 -1.59 10.20 7.30
CA ARG A 207 -0.83 10.26 8.57
C ARG A 207 0.69 10.26 8.38
N HIS A 208 1.19 9.49 7.44
CA HIS A 208 2.62 9.33 7.16
C HIS A 208 3.21 10.46 6.31
N ARG A 209 2.36 11.36 5.80
CA ARG A 209 2.73 12.54 5.01
C ARG A 209 2.82 13.81 5.83
N LEU A 210 2.36 13.76 7.08
CA LEU A 210 2.38 14.94 7.94
C LEU A 210 3.80 15.22 8.41
N ARG A 211 4.21 16.47 8.29
CA ARG A 211 5.47 16.92 8.88
C ARG A 211 5.40 16.74 10.39
N ARG A 212 6.46 16.17 10.97
CA ARG A 212 6.60 16.16 12.43
C ARG A 212 6.82 17.60 12.87
N ASP A 213 5.92 18.08 13.71
CA ASP A 213 6.14 19.31 14.45
C ASP A 213 6.75 18.92 15.81
N PRO A 214 8.01 19.30 16.09
CA PRO A 214 8.62 18.98 17.38
C PRO A 214 7.89 19.57 18.59
N LEU A 215 7.05 20.58 18.35
CA LEU A 215 6.27 21.27 19.38
C LEU A 215 4.84 20.72 19.52
N ASP A 216 4.40 19.86 18.59
CA ASP A 216 3.07 19.26 18.65
C ASP A 216 3.16 17.85 19.25
N GLU A 217 2.75 17.70 20.51
CA GLU A 217 2.68 16.42 21.21
C GLU A 217 1.60 15.47 20.60
N ALA A 218 0.76 15.98 19.69
CA ALA A 218 -0.30 15.20 19.10
C ALA A 218 0.24 14.18 18.09
N VAL A 219 -0.12 12.91 18.29
CA VAL A 219 0.17 11.84 17.34
C VAL A 219 -0.44 12.18 15.99
N ALA A 220 0.26 11.90 14.88
CA ALA A 220 -0.19 12.21 13.53
C ALA A 220 -1.64 11.76 13.22
N GLY A 221 -2.09 10.64 13.80
CA GLY A 221 -3.49 10.18 13.70
C GLY A 221 -4.48 11.17 14.30
N THR A 222 -4.18 11.72 15.47
CA THR A 222 -5.03 12.70 16.16
C THR A 222 -5.13 14.01 15.36
N ARG A 223 -4.05 14.42 14.69
CA ARG A 223 -4.07 15.61 13.79
C ARG A 223 -5.03 15.40 12.61
N VAL A 224 -4.99 14.22 11.99
CA VAL A 224 -5.93 13.88 10.90
C VAL A 224 -7.37 13.86 11.40
N GLU A 225 -7.63 13.29 12.58
CA GLU A 225 -8.97 13.25 13.15
C GLU A 225 -9.53 14.65 13.49
N ARG A 226 -8.70 15.55 14.03
CA ARG A 226 -9.08 16.95 14.27
C ARG A 226 -9.41 17.67 12.97
N ALA A 227 -8.51 17.58 11.97
CA ALA A 227 -8.75 18.22 10.68
C ALA A 227 -10.02 17.65 10.00
N LEU A 228 -10.31 16.35 10.13
CA LEU A 228 -11.53 15.74 9.64
C LEU A 228 -12.78 16.32 10.33
N ALA A 229 -12.73 16.54 11.64
CA ALA A 229 -13.85 17.12 12.39
C ALA A 229 -14.13 18.58 11.99
N GLU A 230 -13.08 19.34 11.71
CA GLU A 230 -13.16 20.75 11.32
C GLU A 230 -13.58 20.96 9.87
N VAL A 231 -12.97 20.19 8.95
CA VAL A 231 -13.13 20.40 7.50
C VAL A 231 -14.31 19.61 6.92
N LEU A 232 -14.55 18.41 7.45
CA LEU A 232 -15.57 17.48 6.99
C LEU A 232 -16.45 17.06 8.18
N PRO A 233 -17.31 17.92 8.70
CA PRO A 233 -18.22 17.55 9.79
C PRO A 233 -19.12 16.38 9.40
N PRO A 234 -19.65 15.60 10.39
CA PRO A 234 -20.47 14.42 10.16
C PRO A 234 -21.78 14.71 9.41
#